data_e8ff6ebacb8f0d5b8ef3d635a017d717
#
_entry.id   e8ff6ebacb8f0d5b8ef3d635a017d717
#
_cell.length_a   1.000
_cell.length_b   1.000
_cell.length_c   1.000
_cell.angle_alpha   90.00
_cell.angle_beta   90.00
_cell.angle_gamma   90.00
#
_symmetry.space_group_name_H-M   'P 1'
#
loop_
_entity.id
_entity.type
_entity.pdbx_description
1 polymer ?
#
loop_
_entity_poly.entity_id
_entity_poly.type
_entity_poly.pdbx_seq_one_letter_code
_entity_poly.pdbx_strand_id
1 'polypeptide(L)'
;MPGRLISARELLGDLLMEMNEPAQALRAFEAALKVEPSRFWTLFGAARAADRAGDSAKAKTFFTRLVTQTAHADPERPALKVAKAFLAQR
;
A
#
# COMPACT_ATOMS: atom_id res chain seq x y z
N MET A 1 -6.60 -20.56 13.98
CA MET A 1 -6.11 -19.23 14.33
C MET A 1 -6.97 -18.17 13.65
N PRO A 2 -7.60 -17.38 14.41
CA PRO A 2 -8.37 -16.30 13.83
C PRO A 2 -7.41 -15.21 13.31
N GLY A 3 -7.88 -14.50 12.38
CA GLY A 3 -7.10 -13.43 11.80
C GLY A 3 -6.46 -13.84 10.50
N ARG A 4 -5.97 -12.86 9.80
CA ARG A 4 -5.41 -13.12 8.48
C ARG A 4 -3.93 -13.44 8.58
N LEU A 5 -3.48 -14.19 7.60
CA LEU A 5 -2.07 -14.47 7.47
C LEU A 5 -1.40 -13.29 6.77
N ILE A 6 -0.34 -12.80 7.38
CA ILE A 6 0.45 -11.72 6.80
C ILE A 6 1.78 -12.31 6.36
N SER A 7 2.17 -12.06 5.11
CA SER A 7 3.44 -12.56 4.63
C SER A 7 4.58 -11.89 5.38
N ALA A 8 5.71 -12.59 5.46
CA ALA A 8 6.88 -12.04 6.15
C ALA A 8 7.33 -10.72 5.51
N ARG A 9 7.21 -10.60 4.20
CA ARG A 9 7.62 -9.39 3.49
C ARG A 9 6.68 -8.22 3.78
N GLU A 10 5.39 -8.49 3.89
CA GLU A 10 4.43 -7.44 4.26
C GLU A 10 4.69 -6.97 5.68
N LEU A 11 4.92 -7.90 6.60
CA LEU A 11 5.23 -7.55 7.97
C LEU A 11 6.51 -6.72 8.05
N LEU A 12 7.52 -7.12 7.29
CA LEU A 12 8.77 -6.35 7.23
C LEU A 12 8.50 -4.93 6.73
N GLY A 13 7.66 -4.78 5.71
CA GLY A 13 7.30 -3.47 5.21
C GLY A 13 6.66 -2.61 6.29
N ASP A 14 5.72 -3.20 7.04
CA ASP A 14 5.05 -2.48 8.13
C ASP A 14 6.06 -2.02 9.19
N LEU A 15 6.97 -2.90 9.58
CA LEU A 15 7.99 -2.57 10.57
C LEU A 15 8.90 -1.45 10.07
N LEU A 16 9.31 -1.52 8.81
CA LEU A 16 10.18 -0.50 8.24
C LEU A 16 9.48 0.86 8.18
N MET A 17 8.17 0.87 7.93
CA MET A 17 7.42 2.12 7.98
C MET A 17 7.42 2.71 9.37
N GLU A 18 7.25 1.87 10.40
CA GLU A 18 7.29 2.34 11.78
C GLU A 18 8.66 2.85 12.16
N MET A 19 9.70 2.30 11.56
CA MET A 19 11.07 2.73 11.79
C MET A 19 11.45 3.96 10.95
N ASN A 20 10.49 4.48 10.20
CA ASN A 20 10.69 5.63 9.32
C ASN A 20 11.73 5.35 8.23
N GLU A 21 11.64 4.15 7.65
CA GLU A 21 12.48 3.71 6.53
C GLU A 21 11.61 3.44 5.31
N PRO A 22 10.97 4.48 4.75
CA PRO A 22 9.98 4.25 3.69
C PRO A 22 10.56 3.67 2.40
N ALA A 23 11.78 4.02 2.04
CA ALA A 23 12.38 3.46 0.81
C ALA A 23 12.57 1.95 0.94
N GLN A 24 13.04 1.50 2.10
CA GLN A 24 13.20 0.06 2.34
C GLN A 24 11.85 -0.62 2.46
N ALA A 25 10.89 0.05 3.12
CA ALA A 25 9.55 -0.49 3.24
C ALA A 25 8.92 -0.70 1.86
N LEU A 26 9.11 0.26 0.96
CA LEU A 26 8.60 0.15 -0.40
C LEU A 26 9.14 -1.11 -1.08
N ARG A 27 10.43 -1.36 -0.95
CA ARG A 27 11.02 -2.56 -1.56
C ARG A 27 10.42 -3.84 -0.99
N ALA A 28 10.17 -3.86 0.33
CA ALA A 28 9.57 -5.03 0.96
C ALA A 28 8.14 -5.25 0.46
N PHE A 29 7.36 -4.18 0.37
CA PHE A 29 6.00 -4.28 -0.14
C PHE A 29 5.99 -4.69 -1.61
N GLU A 30 6.90 -4.16 -2.41
CA GLU A 30 6.98 -4.55 -3.83
C GLU A 30 7.31 -6.03 -3.97
N ALA A 31 8.18 -6.55 -3.12
CA ALA A 31 8.49 -7.97 -3.13
C ALA A 31 7.25 -8.81 -2.78
N ALA A 32 6.47 -8.35 -1.81
CA ALA A 32 5.24 -9.04 -1.44
C ALA A 32 4.22 -9.02 -2.60
N LEU A 33 4.15 -7.92 -3.34
CA LEU A 33 3.24 -7.80 -4.47
C LEU A 33 3.61 -8.71 -5.63
N LYS A 34 4.85 -9.15 -5.73
CA LYS A 34 5.22 -10.12 -6.74
C LYS A 34 4.56 -11.47 -6.51
N VAL A 35 4.27 -11.79 -5.25
CA VAL A 35 3.59 -13.04 -4.89
C VAL A 35 2.08 -12.88 -4.96
N GLU A 36 1.56 -11.80 -4.42
CA GLU A 36 0.12 -11.52 -4.41
C GLU A 36 -0.11 -10.08 -4.90
N PRO A 37 -0.20 -9.89 -6.23
CA PRO A 37 -0.22 -8.54 -6.82
C PRO A 37 -1.43 -7.68 -6.44
N SER A 38 -2.54 -8.31 -6.05
CA SER A 38 -3.78 -7.56 -5.79
C SER A 38 -4.14 -7.50 -4.32
N ARG A 39 -3.22 -7.85 -3.42
CA ARG A 39 -3.52 -7.85 -2.00
C ARG A 39 -3.73 -6.41 -1.52
N PHE A 40 -4.93 -6.15 -0.97
CA PHE A 40 -5.36 -4.80 -0.63
C PHE A 40 -4.38 -4.08 0.29
N TRP A 41 -4.06 -4.70 1.44
CA TRP A 41 -3.22 -4.02 2.42
C TRP A 41 -1.78 -3.87 1.96
N THR A 42 -1.30 -4.79 1.12
CA THR A 42 0.04 -4.67 0.55
C THR A 42 0.10 -3.51 -0.44
N LEU A 43 -0.93 -3.37 -1.28
CA LEU A 43 -1.00 -2.22 -2.20
C LEU A 43 -1.05 -0.92 -1.44
N PHE A 44 -1.85 -0.86 -0.38
CA PHE A 44 -1.94 0.34 0.44
C PHE A 44 -0.60 0.68 1.09
N GLY A 45 0.07 -0.34 1.64
CA GLY A 45 1.38 -0.16 2.25
C GLY A 45 2.41 0.33 1.24
N ALA A 46 2.43 -0.29 0.06
CA ALA A 46 3.36 0.12 -1.00
C ALA A 46 3.11 1.56 -1.44
N ALA A 47 1.84 1.94 -1.57
CA ALA A 47 1.49 3.30 -1.97
C ALA A 47 1.95 4.33 -0.93
N ARG A 48 1.71 4.05 0.34
CA ARG A 48 2.12 4.95 1.41
C ARG A 48 3.64 5.03 1.52
N ALA A 49 4.31 3.88 1.39
CA ALA A 49 5.76 3.86 1.44
C ALA A 49 6.36 4.68 0.30
N ALA A 50 5.81 4.53 -0.91
CA ALA A 50 6.27 5.30 -2.06
C ALA A 50 6.07 6.80 -1.83
N ASP A 51 4.90 7.18 -1.31
CA ASP A 51 4.63 8.58 -1.03
C ASP A 51 5.63 9.16 -0.04
N ARG A 52 5.87 8.44 1.05
CA ARG A 52 6.79 8.91 2.08
C ARG A 52 8.24 8.87 1.62
N ALA A 53 8.58 8.00 0.68
CA ALA A 53 9.91 7.93 0.11
C ALA A 53 10.16 8.99 -0.96
N GLY A 54 9.12 9.75 -1.32
CA GLY A 54 9.24 10.78 -2.33
C GLY A 54 9.04 10.28 -3.76
N ASP A 55 8.59 9.03 -3.93
CA ASP A 55 8.36 8.48 -5.26
C ASP A 55 6.87 8.64 -5.63
N SER A 56 6.53 9.84 -6.07
CA SER A 56 5.15 10.18 -6.39
C SER A 56 4.59 9.33 -7.53
N ALA A 57 5.42 8.95 -8.48
CA ALA A 57 4.96 8.14 -9.61
C ALA A 57 4.49 6.77 -9.15
N LYS A 58 5.26 6.11 -8.30
CA LYS A 58 4.86 4.81 -7.76
C LYS A 58 3.67 4.95 -6.82
N ALA A 59 3.65 6.00 -6.00
CA ALA A 59 2.52 6.23 -5.11
C ALA A 59 1.23 6.35 -5.91
N LYS A 60 1.25 7.13 -6.97
CA LYS A 60 0.08 7.30 -7.82
C LYS A 60 -0.34 5.97 -8.45
N THR A 61 0.62 5.20 -8.94
CA THR A 61 0.33 3.90 -9.54
C THR A 61 -0.34 2.96 -8.55
N PHE A 62 0.21 2.85 -7.35
CA PHE A 62 -0.34 1.93 -6.35
C PHE A 62 -1.69 2.39 -5.81
N PHE A 63 -1.85 3.68 -5.56
CA PHE A 63 -3.15 4.20 -5.11
C PHE A 63 -4.21 4.02 -6.19
N THR A 64 -3.87 4.24 -7.46
CA THR A 64 -4.81 4.05 -8.56
C THR A 64 -5.25 2.59 -8.65
N ARG A 65 -4.29 1.66 -8.54
CA ARG A 65 -4.63 0.24 -8.57
C ARG A 65 -5.54 -0.14 -7.41
N LEU A 66 -5.27 0.42 -6.24
CA LEU A 66 -6.08 0.14 -5.07
C LEU A 66 -7.52 0.60 -5.26
N VAL A 67 -7.70 1.83 -5.71
CA VAL A 67 -9.03 2.37 -5.94
C VAL A 67 -9.76 1.59 -7.03
N THR A 68 -9.06 1.25 -8.10
CA THR A 68 -9.65 0.55 -9.23
C THR A 68 -10.15 -0.83 -8.81
N GLN A 69 -9.33 -1.59 -8.08
CA GLN A 69 -9.72 -2.96 -7.73
C GLN A 69 -10.80 -3.00 -6.64
N THR A 70 -10.98 -1.90 -5.92
CA THR A 70 -11.99 -1.85 -4.87
C THR A 70 -13.15 -0.92 -5.22
N ALA A 71 -13.38 -0.72 -6.52
CA ALA A 71 -14.42 0.22 -6.97
C ALA A 71 -15.80 -0.14 -6.43
N HIS A 72 -16.05 -1.42 -6.16
CA HIS A 72 -17.34 -1.87 -5.64
C HIS A 72 -17.31 -2.16 -4.15
N ALA A 73 -16.19 -1.87 -3.49
CA ALA A 73 -16.08 -2.07 -2.06
C ALA A 73 -16.63 -0.88 -1.30
N ASP A 74 -16.65 -0.98 0.03
CA ASP A 74 -17.13 0.07 0.89
C ASP A 74 -16.35 1.39 0.66
N PRO A 75 -17.00 2.43 0.14
CA PRO A 75 -16.30 3.69 -0.13
C PRO A 75 -15.90 4.46 1.13
N GLU A 76 -16.45 4.07 2.27
CA GLU A 76 -16.13 4.72 3.54
C GLU A 76 -14.88 4.16 4.20
N ARG A 77 -14.28 3.14 3.60
CA ARG A 77 -13.08 2.52 4.14
C ARG A 77 -11.95 3.56 4.25
N PRO A 78 -11.32 3.70 5.44
CA PRO A 78 -10.30 4.75 5.62
C PRO A 78 -9.16 4.71 4.62
N ALA A 79 -8.70 3.51 4.26
CA ALA A 79 -7.61 3.37 3.29
C ALA A 79 -8.02 3.94 1.92
N LEU A 80 -9.28 3.75 1.52
CA LEU A 80 -9.75 4.30 0.26
C LEU A 80 -9.86 5.82 0.32
N LYS A 81 -10.23 6.36 1.47
CA LYS A 81 -10.27 7.82 1.62
C LYS A 81 -8.87 8.42 1.47
N VAL A 82 -7.87 7.78 2.05
CA VAL A 82 -6.48 8.21 1.91
C VAL A 82 -6.06 8.17 0.45
N ALA A 83 -6.36 7.06 -0.23
CA ALA A 83 -6.00 6.89 -1.63
C ALA A 83 -6.65 7.96 -2.51
N LYS A 84 -7.93 8.20 -2.32
CA LYS A 84 -8.66 9.18 -3.12
C LYS A 84 -8.15 10.59 -2.85
N ALA A 85 -7.84 10.91 -1.59
CA ALA A 85 -7.30 12.21 -1.24
C ALA A 85 -5.96 12.44 -1.91
N PHE A 86 -5.09 11.42 -1.92
CA PHE A 86 -3.82 11.53 -2.59
C PHE A 86 -4.00 11.79 -4.08
N LEU A 87 -4.86 11.01 -4.72
CA LEU A 87 -5.07 11.13 -6.17
C LEU A 87 -5.70 12.47 -6.55
N ALA A 88 -6.50 13.04 -5.66
CA ALA A 88 -7.15 14.32 -5.93
C ALA A 88 -6.16 15.48 -5.93
N GLN A 89 -5.00 15.31 -5.31
CA GLN A 89 -3.97 16.35 -5.25
C GLN A 89 -3.08 16.36 -6.48
N ARG A 90 -3.24 15.42 -7.41
CA ARG A 90 -2.31 15.26 -8.54
C ARG A 90 -2.93 15.65 -9.86
#